data_2d71be8ebe1d600d98759f059f7e1832
#
_entry.id   2d71be8ebe1d600d98759f059f7e1832
#
_cell.length_a   1.000
_cell.length_b   1.000
_cell.length_c   1.000
_cell.angle_alpha   90.00
_cell.angle_beta   90.00
_cell.angle_gamma   90.00
#
_symmetry.space_group_name_H-M   'P 1'
#
loop_
_entity.id
_entity.type
_entity.pdbx_description
1 polymer ?
#
loop_
_entity_poly.entity_id
_entity_poly.type
_entity_poly.pdbx_seq_one_letter_code
_entity_poly.pdbx_strand_id
1 'polypeptide(L)'
;IAGYMHDIGNAINRTHHAEYGGLLADGILKKTDMNIKDRITIVSAISNHDESTGGAVDLVSAALIIADKTDVRRDRVRSEKGKAAFDIHDRVNYAVTQHKLKVNVDKKTISLNLQIDTKICSMYEYFEIFLGRMMMCRGAADMLGATFKLMANGSKVL
;
A
#
# COMPACT_ATOMS: atom_id res chain seq x y z
N ILE A 1 -13.57 2.30 6.43
CA ILE A 1 -14.08 3.18 5.34
C ILE A 1 -12.91 3.62 4.47
N ALA A 2 -11.83 4.24 5.04
CA ALA A 2 -10.71 4.72 4.23
C ALA A 2 -10.15 3.63 3.30
N GLY A 3 -9.86 2.42 3.82
CA GLY A 3 -9.36 1.31 3.00
C GLY A 3 -10.32 0.84 1.89
N TYR A 4 -11.63 0.99 2.08
CA TYR A 4 -12.62 0.67 1.03
C TYR A 4 -12.65 1.71 -0.09
N MET A 5 -12.38 2.97 0.24
CA MET A 5 -12.54 4.09 -0.69
C MET A 5 -11.21 4.63 -1.23
N HIS A 6 -10.04 4.16 -0.77
CA HIS A 6 -8.75 4.78 -1.04
C HIS A 6 -8.46 4.97 -2.54
N ASP A 7 -8.87 4.02 -3.36
CA ASP A 7 -8.64 4.01 -4.80
C ASP A 7 -9.79 4.58 -5.65
N ILE A 8 -10.84 5.17 -5.03
CA ILE A 8 -12.02 5.67 -5.75
C ILE A 8 -11.66 6.76 -6.78
N GLY A 9 -10.57 7.48 -6.57
CA GLY A 9 -10.08 8.51 -7.49
C GLY A 9 -9.62 7.97 -8.84
N ASN A 10 -9.31 6.66 -8.95
CA ASN A 10 -9.03 6.01 -10.24
C ASN A 10 -10.22 6.11 -11.22
N ALA A 11 -11.43 6.36 -10.74
CA ALA A 11 -12.59 6.65 -11.59
C ALA A 11 -12.42 7.95 -12.40
N ILE A 12 -11.58 8.88 -11.94
CA ILE A 12 -11.27 10.13 -12.65
C ILE A 12 -9.99 9.95 -13.44
N ASN A 13 -8.88 9.65 -12.78
CA ASN A 13 -7.57 9.48 -13.41
C ASN A 13 -6.64 8.71 -12.48
N ARG A 14 -5.73 7.89 -13.04
CA ARG A 14 -4.69 7.20 -12.29
C ARG A 14 -3.69 8.18 -11.68
N THR A 15 -3.30 9.22 -12.42
CA THR A 15 -2.46 10.30 -11.90
C THR A 15 -3.26 11.10 -10.88
N HIS A 16 -2.70 11.36 -9.71
CA HIS A 16 -3.35 12.06 -8.61
C HIS A 16 -4.64 11.37 -8.08
N HIS A 17 -4.72 10.03 -8.22
CA HIS A 17 -5.91 9.29 -7.75
C HIS A 17 -6.15 9.42 -6.25
N ALA A 18 -5.11 9.62 -5.45
CA ALA A 18 -5.23 9.80 -4.02
C ALA A 18 -5.93 11.12 -3.69
N GLU A 19 -5.53 12.23 -4.30
CA GLU A 19 -6.13 13.55 -4.11
C GLU A 19 -7.56 13.59 -4.64
N TYR A 20 -7.82 13.06 -5.84
CA TYR A 20 -9.18 12.91 -6.36
C TYR A 20 -10.02 11.98 -5.49
N GLY A 21 -9.42 10.92 -4.97
CA GLY A 21 -10.06 9.99 -4.03
C GLY A 21 -10.54 10.67 -2.77
N GLY A 22 -9.70 11.53 -2.18
CA GLY A 22 -10.07 12.33 -1.02
C GLY A 22 -11.25 13.26 -1.29
N LEU A 23 -11.23 13.98 -2.43
CA LEU A 23 -12.32 14.88 -2.83
C LEU A 23 -13.65 14.12 -3.06
N LEU A 24 -13.59 12.98 -3.75
CA LEU A 24 -14.78 12.15 -3.97
C LEU A 24 -15.32 11.57 -2.66
N ALA A 25 -14.42 11.10 -1.78
CA ALA A 25 -14.79 10.57 -0.48
C ALA A 25 -15.46 11.64 0.40
N ASP A 26 -14.94 12.87 0.43
CA ASP A 26 -15.58 13.98 1.15
C ASP A 26 -17.00 14.24 0.64
N GLY A 27 -17.17 14.30 -0.69
CA GLY A 27 -18.49 14.51 -1.31
C GLY A 27 -19.51 13.42 -0.97
N ILE A 28 -19.06 12.17 -0.86
CA ILE A 28 -19.92 11.03 -0.49
C ILE A 28 -20.23 11.05 1.02
N LEU A 29 -19.18 11.16 1.85
CA LEU A 29 -19.30 11.07 3.31
C LEU A 29 -20.04 12.27 3.92
N LYS A 30 -19.99 13.43 3.26
CA LYS A 30 -20.77 14.62 3.64
C LYS A 30 -22.29 14.38 3.61
N LYS A 31 -22.75 13.39 2.87
CA LYS A 31 -24.17 13.01 2.78
C LYS A 31 -24.59 11.98 3.84
N THR A 32 -23.71 11.61 4.73
CA THR A 32 -23.93 10.69 5.85
C THR A 32 -23.96 11.45 7.17
N ASP A 33 -24.38 10.79 8.25
CA ASP A 33 -24.38 11.35 9.61
C ASP A 33 -23.00 11.33 10.28
N MET A 34 -21.93 11.11 9.49
CA MET A 34 -20.56 11.09 10.01
C MET A 34 -20.15 12.45 10.52
N ASN A 35 -19.60 12.49 11.73
CA ASN A 35 -19.06 13.74 12.28
C ASN A 35 -17.88 14.25 11.45
N ILE A 36 -17.67 15.56 11.48
CA ILE A 36 -16.68 16.24 10.64
C ILE A 36 -15.26 15.79 10.92
N LYS A 37 -14.92 15.45 12.16
CA LYS A 37 -13.57 15.03 12.56
C LYS A 37 -13.22 13.69 11.91
N ASP A 38 -14.10 12.71 12.02
CA ASP A 38 -13.90 11.37 11.42
C ASP A 38 -13.85 11.46 9.89
N ARG A 39 -14.71 12.31 9.29
CA ARG A 39 -14.72 12.55 7.85
C ARG A 39 -13.39 13.12 7.37
N ILE A 40 -12.87 14.16 8.03
CA ILE A 40 -11.57 14.77 7.69
C ILE A 40 -10.44 13.74 7.85
N THR A 41 -10.44 12.92 8.90
CA THR A 41 -9.44 11.86 9.10
C THR A 41 -9.45 10.85 7.94
N ILE A 42 -10.63 10.41 7.49
CA ILE A 42 -10.77 9.49 6.36
C ILE A 42 -10.27 10.13 5.06
N VAL A 43 -10.71 11.35 4.79
CA VAL A 43 -10.29 12.11 3.59
C VAL A 43 -8.78 12.32 3.57
N SER A 44 -8.21 12.73 4.70
CA SER A 44 -6.76 12.90 4.85
C SER A 44 -6.01 11.60 4.61
N ALA A 45 -6.47 10.48 5.19
CA ALA A 45 -5.85 9.18 4.98
C ALA A 45 -5.87 8.76 3.49
N ILE A 46 -7.00 8.97 2.80
CA ILE A 46 -7.13 8.68 1.37
C ILE A 46 -6.20 9.58 0.55
N SER A 47 -6.19 10.90 0.80
CA SER A 47 -5.39 11.84 0.01
C SER A 47 -3.88 11.65 0.15
N ASN A 48 -3.41 10.99 1.21
CA ASN A 48 -1.99 10.81 1.52
C ASN A 48 -1.50 9.35 1.39
N HIS A 49 -2.27 8.45 0.74
CA HIS A 49 -1.87 7.05 0.67
C HIS A 49 -0.92 6.73 -0.49
N ASP A 50 -0.80 7.58 -1.50
CA ASP A 50 0.07 7.34 -2.66
C ASP A 50 1.54 7.60 -2.34
N GLU A 51 2.43 6.69 -2.78
CA GLU A 51 3.86 6.77 -2.48
C GLU A 51 4.60 7.90 -3.20
N SER A 52 4.02 8.49 -4.23
CA SER A 52 4.64 9.58 -5.00
C SER A 52 4.40 10.94 -4.39
N THR A 53 3.29 11.13 -3.68
CA THR A 53 2.84 12.45 -3.20
C THR A 53 2.51 12.49 -1.71
N GLY A 54 2.31 11.32 -1.09
CA GLY A 54 1.77 11.21 0.26
C GLY A 54 2.73 10.68 1.31
N GLY A 55 2.17 10.38 2.46
CA GLY A 55 2.84 9.80 3.63
C GLY A 55 1.89 9.66 4.82
N ALA A 56 2.34 9.02 5.87
CA ALA A 56 1.55 8.89 7.09
C ALA A 56 1.43 10.25 7.80
N VAL A 57 0.22 10.76 7.94
CA VAL A 57 -0.10 12.04 8.60
C VAL A 57 -0.84 11.85 9.92
N ASP A 58 -1.43 10.68 10.13
CA ASP A 58 -2.09 10.25 11.36
C ASP A 58 -2.12 8.72 11.46
N LEU A 59 -2.69 8.17 12.56
CA LEU A 59 -2.75 6.73 12.78
C LEU A 59 -3.61 5.99 11.75
N VAL A 60 -4.65 6.63 11.21
CA VAL A 60 -5.55 6.03 10.21
C VAL A 60 -4.85 5.97 8.85
N SER A 61 -4.19 7.04 8.44
CA SER A 61 -3.37 7.06 7.22
C SER A 61 -2.22 6.07 7.30
N ALA A 62 -1.55 5.96 8.46
CA ALA A 62 -0.50 4.98 8.68
C ALA A 62 -1.00 3.54 8.55
N ALA A 63 -2.15 3.22 9.15
CA ALA A 63 -2.77 1.90 9.03
C ALA A 63 -3.19 1.59 7.59
N LEU A 64 -3.75 2.58 6.87
CA LEU A 64 -4.12 2.46 5.46
C LEU A 64 -2.89 2.16 4.59
N ILE A 65 -1.82 2.92 4.76
CA ILE A 65 -0.56 2.75 4.03
C ILE A 65 0.00 1.34 4.24
N ILE A 66 0.08 0.87 5.49
CA ILE A 66 0.54 -0.50 5.76
C ILE A 66 -0.34 -1.52 5.04
N ALA A 67 -1.66 -1.40 5.13
CA ALA A 67 -2.58 -2.36 4.51
C ALA A 67 -2.45 -2.38 2.98
N ASP A 68 -2.40 -1.21 2.34
CA ASP A 68 -2.32 -1.08 0.87
C ASP A 68 -0.93 -1.45 0.33
N LYS A 69 0.13 -0.85 0.89
CA LYS A 69 1.48 -0.99 0.32
C LYS A 69 2.13 -2.35 0.61
N THR A 70 1.65 -3.08 1.61
CA THR A 70 2.12 -4.46 1.84
C THR A 70 1.34 -5.52 1.06
N ASP A 71 0.24 -5.15 0.37
CA ASP A 71 -0.54 -6.09 -0.45
C ASP A 71 0.13 -6.33 -1.83
N VAL A 72 1.27 -7.01 -1.82
CA VAL A 72 2.12 -7.32 -2.97
C VAL A 72 1.99 -8.81 -3.33
N ARG A 73 0.84 -9.22 -3.87
CA ARG A 73 0.51 -10.62 -4.11
C ARG A 73 0.32 -10.92 -5.60
N ARG A 74 0.69 -12.15 -5.99
CA ARG A 74 0.53 -12.66 -7.35
C ARG A 74 -0.92 -12.61 -7.85
N ASP A 75 -1.88 -12.89 -6.99
CA ASP A 75 -3.31 -12.94 -7.32
C ASP A 75 -3.94 -11.54 -7.51
N ARG A 76 -3.23 -10.47 -7.23
CA ARG A 76 -3.63 -9.11 -7.62
C ARG A 76 -3.53 -8.85 -9.12
N VAL A 77 -2.67 -9.59 -9.82
CA VAL A 77 -2.45 -9.39 -11.25
C VAL A 77 -3.64 -9.95 -12.03
N ARG A 78 -4.46 -9.05 -12.59
CA ARG A 78 -5.67 -9.36 -13.36
C ARG A 78 -5.40 -9.21 -14.86
N SER A 79 -4.53 -10.02 -15.43
CA SER A 79 -4.30 -9.96 -16.88
C SER A 79 -5.19 -10.96 -17.61
N GLU A 80 -6.24 -10.47 -18.25
CA GLU A 80 -7.06 -11.23 -19.21
C GLU A 80 -6.30 -11.54 -20.51
N LYS A 81 -5.22 -10.82 -20.79
CA LYS A 81 -4.43 -10.91 -22.03
C LYS A 81 -3.19 -11.82 -21.90
N GLY A 82 -3.06 -12.54 -20.79
CA GLY A 82 -1.90 -13.42 -20.52
C GLY A 82 -0.63 -12.67 -20.10
N LYS A 83 0.41 -13.43 -19.73
CA LYS A 83 1.66 -12.90 -19.14
C LYS A 83 2.44 -11.93 -20.04
N ALA A 84 2.25 -12.01 -21.36
CA ALA A 84 2.92 -11.15 -22.33
C ALA A 84 2.44 -9.68 -22.28
N ALA A 85 1.32 -9.40 -21.62
CA ALA A 85 0.76 -8.06 -21.48
C ALA A 85 1.02 -7.45 -20.09
N PHE A 86 1.85 -8.08 -19.26
CA PHE A 86 2.22 -7.54 -17.95
C PHE A 86 3.04 -6.27 -18.12
N ASP A 87 2.61 -5.20 -17.46
CA ASP A 87 3.49 -4.08 -17.21
C ASP A 87 4.56 -4.46 -16.14
N ILE A 88 5.48 -3.55 -15.85
CA ILE A 88 6.57 -3.82 -14.90
C ILE A 88 6.02 -4.09 -13.49
N HIS A 89 4.96 -3.40 -13.07
CA HIS A 89 4.33 -3.59 -11.76
C HIS A 89 3.60 -4.93 -11.68
N ASP A 90 2.92 -5.33 -12.75
CA ASP A 90 2.27 -6.64 -12.88
C ASP A 90 3.29 -7.77 -12.76
N ARG A 91 4.41 -7.66 -13.48
CA ARG A 91 5.48 -8.66 -13.46
C ARG A 91 6.08 -8.83 -12.07
N VAL A 92 6.34 -7.72 -11.39
CA VAL A 92 6.92 -7.69 -10.05
C VAL A 92 5.95 -8.30 -9.02
N ASN A 93 4.66 -7.94 -9.05
CA ASN A 93 3.63 -8.57 -8.21
C ASN A 93 3.47 -10.06 -8.53
N TYR A 94 3.49 -10.44 -9.81
CA TYR A 94 3.36 -11.83 -10.24
C TYR A 94 4.54 -12.70 -9.77
N ALA A 95 5.72 -12.11 -9.58
CA ALA A 95 6.89 -12.81 -9.05
C ALA A 95 6.75 -13.19 -7.58
N VAL A 96 5.86 -12.54 -6.81
CA VAL A 96 5.64 -12.87 -5.39
C VAL A 96 4.83 -14.16 -5.28
N THR A 97 5.48 -15.22 -4.83
CA THR A 97 4.88 -16.55 -4.65
C THR A 97 4.29 -16.76 -3.27
N GLN A 98 4.86 -16.11 -2.26
CA GLN A 98 4.34 -16.10 -0.90
C GLN A 98 4.48 -14.70 -0.30
N HIS A 99 3.46 -14.32 0.43
CA HIS A 99 3.37 -13.03 1.12
C HIS A 99 2.83 -13.29 2.53
N LYS A 100 3.49 -12.75 3.53
CA LYS A 100 3.05 -12.84 4.92
C LYS A 100 3.32 -11.55 5.68
N LEU A 101 2.24 -10.83 5.99
CA LEU A 101 2.28 -9.71 6.92
C LEU A 101 2.00 -10.22 8.34
N LYS A 102 2.80 -9.81 9.31
CA LYS A 102 2.64 -10.14 10.73
C LYS A 102 2.80 -8.88 11.58
N VAL A 103 1.78 -8.58 12.37
CA VAL A 103 1.84 -7.55 13.40
C VAL A 103 2.07 -8.20 14.76
N ASN A 104 3.06 -7.73 15.50
CA ASN A 104 3.33 -8.14 16.87
C ASN A 104 3.25 -6.92 17.77
N VAL A 105 2.19 -6.83 18.55
CA VAL A 105 1.90 -5.68 19.41
C VAL A 105 2.91 -5.58 20.55
N ASP A 106 3.23 -6.70 21.21
CA ASP A 106 4.15 -6.74 22.36
C ASP A 106 5.55 -6.28 21.97
N LYS A 107 6.02 -6.72 20.79
CA LYS A 107 7.35 -6.37 20.26
C LYS A 107 7.32 -5.08 19.43
N LYS A 108 6.16 -4.44 19.29
CA LYS A 108 5.96 -3.26 18.45
C LYS A 108 6.61 -3.43 17.06
N THR A 109 6.30 -4.53 16.37
CA THR A 109 6.87 -4.82 15.04
C THR A 109 5.80 -5.16 14.02
N ILE A 110 5.97 -4.64 12.81
CA ILE A 110 5.21 -4.99 11.62
C ILE A 110 6.19 -5.65 10.65
N SER A 111 6.01 -6.92 10.36
CA SER A 111 6.96 -7.71 9.57
C SER A 111 6.32 -8.19 8.28
N LEU A 112 6.89 -7.83 7.15
CA LEU A 112 6.53 -8.32 5.82
C LEU A 112 7.56 -9.34 5.37
N ASN A 113 7.12 -10.56 5.08
CA ASN A 113 7.95 -11.63 4.54
C ASN A 113 7.48 -11.97 3.14
N LEU A 114 8.38 -11.92 2.18
CA LEU A 114 8.14 -12.17 0.78
C LEU A 114 8.97 -13.34 0.28
N GLN A 115 8.35 -14.18 -0.55
CA GLN A 115 9.06 -15.15 -1.39
C GLN A 115 8.91 -14.73 -2.84
N ILE A 116 10.02 -14.37 -3.47
CA ILE A 116 10.08 -13.82 -4.82
C ILE A 116 10.71 -14.87 -5.73
N ASP A 117 10.02 -15.20 -6.83
CA ASP A 117 10.54 -16.07 -7.88
C ASP A 117 11.53 -15.29 -8.76
N THR A 118 12.81 -15.50 -8.51
CA THR A 118 13.89 -14.79 -9.21
C THR A 118 14.05 -15.17 -10.70
N LYS A 119 13.34 -16.20 -11.17
CA LYS A 119 13.23 -16.50 -12.60
C LYS A 119 12.26 -15.56 -13.33
N ILE A 120 11.35 -14.93 -12.61
CA ILE A 120 10.36 -14.00 -13.17
C ILE A 120 10.85 -12.55 -13.05
N CYS A 121 11.40 -12.21 -11.88
CA CYS A 121 11.86 -10.86 -11.55
C CYS A 121 13.07 -10.96 -10.62
N SER A 122 14.19 -10.35 -10.98
CA SER A 122 15.36 -10.31 -10.10
C SER A 122 15.06 -9.51 -8.81
N MET A 123 15.83 -9.77 -7.74
CA MET A 123 15.69 -9.01 -6.49
C MET A 123 15.96 -7.52 -6.71
N TYR A 124 16.89 -7.18 -7.61
CA TYR A 124 17.20 -5.80 -7.97
C TYR A 124 15.98 -5.11 -8.58
N GLU A 125 15.38 -5.69 -9.63
CA GLU A 125 14.19 -5.16 -10.29
C GLU A 125 13.01 -5.01 -9.33
N TYR A 126 12.83 -6.00 -8.44
CA TYR A 126 11.77 -5.95 -7.43
C TYR A 126 11.90 -4.69 -6.56
N PHE A 127 13.08 -4.43 -6.02
CA PHE A 127 13.30 -3.30 -5.13
C PHE A 127 13.43 -1.97 -5.87
N GLU A 128 13.90 -1.94 -7.11
CA GLU A 128 13.84 -0.75 -7.95
C GLU A 128 12.41 -0.21 -8.07
N ILE A 129 11.43 -1.10 -8.22
CA ILE A 129 10.02 -0.72 -8.34
C ILE A 129 9.36 -0.46 -6.98
N PHE A 130 9.63 -1.29 -5.97
CA PHE A 130 8.86 -1.28 -4.73
C PHE A 130 9.59 -0.71 -3.52
N LEU A 131 10.81 -0.21 -3.68
CA LEU A 131 11.54 0.37 -2.55
C LEU A 131 10.80 1.58 -1.96
N GLY A 132 10.25 2.46 -2.80
CA GLY A 132 9.45 3.60 -2.36
C GLY A 132 8.28 3.19 -1.45
N ARG A 133 7.54 2.15 -1.85
CA ARG A 133 6.44 1.57 -1.04
C ARG A 133 6.93 1.05 0.31
N MET A 134 8.07 0.34 0.32
CA MET A 134 8.62 -0.22 1.55
C MET A 134 9.13 0.88 2.50
N MET A 135 9.70 1.95 1.93
CA MET A 135 10.10 3.13 2.71
C MET A 135 8.89 3.86 3.31
N MET A 136 7.81 3.98 2.55
CA MET A 136 6.54 4.53 3.04
C MET A 136 5.94 3.67 4.16
N CYS A 137 5.99 2.33 4.04
CA CYS A 137 5.60 1.41 5.10
C CYS A 137 6.44 1.61 6.37
N ARG A 138 7.74 1.89 6.25
CA ARG A 138 8.60 2.18 7.40
C ARG A 138 8.15 3.45 8.11
N GLY A 139 7.92 4.55 7.39
CA GLY A 139 7.42 5.79 7.97
C GLY A 139 6.04 5.62 8.63
N ALA A 140 5.15 4.83 8.01
CA ALA A 140 3.85 4.52 8.60
C ALA A 140 3.97 3.67 9.87
N ALA A 141 4.88 2.69 9.90
CA ALA A 141 5.13 1.91 11.12
C ALA A 141 5.70 2.77 12.25
N ASP A 142 6.61 3.70 11.94
CA ASP A 142 7.16 4.66 12.91
C ASP A 142 6.04 5.52 13.51
N MET A 143 5.10 6.01 12.69
CA MET A 143 3.90 6.74 13.14
C MET A 143 3.03 5.91 14.09
N LEU A 144 2.94 4.58 13.85
CA LEU A 144 2.22 3.63 14.72
C LEU A 144 3.02 3.23 15.98
N GLY A 145 4.21 3.78 16.20
CA GLY A 145 5.10 3.41 17.31
C GLY A 145 5.67 1.99 17.17
N ALA A 146 5.81 1.50 15.95
CA ALA A 146 6.29 0.15 15.62
C ALA A 146 7.49 0.20 14.67
N THR A 147 8.29 -0.88 14.66
CA THR A 147 9.40 -1.07 13.70
C THR A 147 8.92 -1.90 12.52
N PHE A 148 9.07 -1.39 11.30
CA PHE A 148 8.86 -2.17 10.08
C PHE A 148 10.06 -3.08 9.80
N LYS A 149 9.77 -4.34 9.48
CA LYS A 149 10.79 -5.35 9.11
C LYS A 149 10.41 -5.97 7.78
N LEU A 150 11.36 -5.99 6.86
CA LEU A 150 11.21 -6.59 5.55
C LEU A 150 12.18 -7.76 5.39
N MET A 151 11.63 -8.91 5.07
CA MET A 151 12.39 -10.12 4.70
C MET A 151 12.03 -10.51 3.26
N ALA A 152 13.01 -10.82 2.45
CA ALA A 152 12.81 -11.32 1.09
C ALA A 152 13.69 -12.54 0.85
N ASN A 153 13.10 -13.63 0.40
CA ASN A 153 13.78 -14.92 0.16
C ASN A 153 14.65 -15.38 1.35
N GLY A 154 14.17 -15.18 2.58
CA GLY A 154 14.87 -15.55 3.80
C GLY A 154 15.93 -14.56 4.27
N SER A 155 16.26 -13.54 3.48
CA SER A 155 17.24 -12.51 3.84
C SER A 155 16.57 -11.28 4.42
N LYS A 156 17.19 -10.66 5.44
CA LYS A 156 16.74 -9.38 5.98
C LYS A 156 17.09 -8.27 4.98
N VAL A 157 16.10 -7.41 4.66
CA VAL A 157 16.24 -6.24 3.78
C VAL A 157 16.17 -4.94 4.59
N LEU A 158 15.23 -4.87 5.55
CA LEU A 158 15.05 -3.76 6.50
C LEU A 158 14.86 -4.31 7.92
#